data_ea4b1fc8fcc34bdd9e78f7808138869b
#
_entry.id   ea4b1fc8fcc34bdd9e78f7808138869b
#
_cell.length_a   1.000
_cell.length_b   1.000
_cell.length_c   1.000
_cell.angle_alpha   90.00
_cell.angle_beta   90.00
_cell.angle_gamma   90.00
#
_symmetry.space_group_name_H-M   'P 1'
#
loop_
_entity.id
_entity.type
_entity.pdbx_description
1 polymer ?
#
loop_
_entity_poly.entity_id
_entity_poly.type
_entity_poly.pdbx_seq_one_letter_code
_entity_poly.pdbx_strand_id
1 'polypeptide(L)'
;MANQDQNTPATPAEKGLPDTAAASKSSTPASRVDRSSSFSASRVPADTNAAGKTVIADGVVAKVAGIAAREVAGVFALGGGGARAFGAIRDVINATDLAQGVKVEVGETQAAADLTIVVEYPAPIQEVASNVRAAVAGAITRLVGLEVVEVNVEVNDVHVPGTDNQENEESRVS
;
A
#
# COMPACT_ATOMS: atom_id res chain seq x y z
N MET A 1 -42.18 -28.16 31.85
CA MET A 1 -41.08 -28.37 32.81
C MET A 1 -40.04 -27.34 32.43
N ALA A 2 -40.09 -26.09 32.91
CA ALA A 2 -39.76 -25.59 34.24
C ALA A 2 -38.27 -25.77 34.55
N ASN A 3 -37.55 -24.69 34.52
CA ASN A 3 -36.73 -23.95 35.52
C ASN A 3 -35.75 -23.05 34.80
N GLN A 4 -35.77 -21.72 34.78
CA GLN A 4 -35.64 -20.71 35.85
C GLN A 4 -34.47 -20.96 36.81
N ASP A 5 -33.52 -20.00 36.77
CA ASP A 5 -32.98 -19.23 37.89
C ASP A 5 -31.80 -18.39 37.33
N GLN A 6 -31.89 -17.04 37.12
CA GLN A 6 -31.84 -15.96 38.11
C GLN A 6 -30.71 -16.09 39.15
N ASN A 7 -29.69 -15.25 38.98
CA ASN A 7 -29.14 -14.52 40.11
C ASN A 7 -28.21 -13.37 39.72
N THR A 8 -28.71 -12.17 39.80
CA THR A 8 -27.99 -10.97 40.19
C THR A 8 -28.28 -10.81 41.70
N PRO A 9 -27.44 -10.29 42.60
CA PRO A 9 -27.23 -8.86 42.72
C PRO A 9 -25.93 -8.37 43.40
N ALA A 10 -25.76 -7.07 43.28
CA ALA A 10 -25.54 -6.02 44.29
C ALA A 10 -24.12 -5.57 44.64
N THR A 11 -23.91 -4.30 44.32
CA THR A 11 -23.08 -3.29 45.00
C THR A 11 -23.48 -3.11 46.47
N PRO A 12 -22.55 -2.70 47.38
CA PRO A 12 -22.50 -1.30 47.82
C PRO A 12 -21.06 -0.81 48.12
N ALA A 13 -20.71 0.42 47.74
CA ALA A 13 -20.84 1.70 48.45
C ALA A 13 -20.09 1.80 49.80
N GLU A 14 -19.27 2.83 49.84
CA GLU A 14 -19.21 3.94 50.78
C GLU A 14 -17.97 4.08 51.71
N LYS A 15 -17.48 5.33 51.65
CA LYS A 15 -16.93 6.19 52.72
C LYS A 15 -15.47 6.07 53.14
N GLY A 16 -14.77 7.17 53.06
CA GLY A 16 -14.36 8.02 54.15
C GLY A 16 -13.14 8.88 53.84
N LEU A 17 -13.32 10.15 53.68
CA LEU A 17 -12.35 11.19 54.05
C LEU A 17 -12.32 11.34 55.55
N PRO A 18 -11.24 11.83 56.22
CA PRO A 18 -11.02 13.26 56.30
C PRO A 18 -9.55 13.74 56.37
N ASP A 19 -9.39 15.00 55.95
CA ASP A 19 -8.65 16.13 56.50
C ASP A 19 -7.55 15.94 57.56
N THR A 20 -6.45 16.69 57.33
CA THR A 20 -5.92 17.76 58.24
C THR A 20 -4.57 18.26 57.69
N ALA A 21 -4.49 19.44 57.18
CA ALA A 21 -3.96 20.71 57.63
C ALA A 21 -2.57 20.74 58.32
N ALA A 22 -1.70 21.61 57.81
CA ALA A 22 -0.88 22.68 58.38
C ALA A 22 0.47 22.81 57.66
N ALA A 23 0.69 23.85 56.91
CA ALA A 23 1.31 25.15 57.21
C ALA A 23 2.76 25.12 57.68
N SER A 24 3.66 25.72 56.89
CA SER A 24 4.61 26.78 57.26
C SER A 24 5.64 27.05 56.13
N LYS A 25 5.53 28.16 55.48
CA LYS A 25 6.33 29.41 55.49
C LYS A 25 7.79 29.35 55.04
N SER A 26 8.00 30.16 54.04
CA SER A 26 9.09 31.15 53.78
C SER A 26 10.34 30.64 53.13
N SER A 27 10.71 31.16 51.96
CA SER A 27 11.35 32.43 51.69
C SER A 27 11.70 32.57 50.20
N THR A 28 11.32 33.67 49.61
CA THR A 28 11.87 34.27 48.41
C THR A 28 13.22 34.95 48.76
N PRO A 29 14.15 35.36 47.87
CA PRO A 29 14.03 35.67 46.45
C PRO A 29 15.27 35.28 45.61
N ALA A 30 15.19 35.25 44.30
CA ALA A 30 16.12 35.93 43.40
C ALA A 30 15.76 35.71 41.93
N SER A 31 15.54 36.84 41.34
CA SER A 31 15.52 37.12 39.92
C SER A 31 16.34 36.20 39.05
N ARG A 32 15.67 35.52 38.11
CA ARG A 32 16.28 35.17 36.83
C ARG A 32 15.33 35.42 35.71
N VAL A 33 15.79 36.32 34.90
CA VAL A 33 15.27 36.77 33.63
C VAL A 33 14.81 35.58 32.81
N ASP A 34 13.50 35.43 32.73
CA ASP A 34 12.81 34.54 31.85
C ASP A 34 12.88 35.11 30.44
N ARG A 35 13.86 34.62 29.67
CA ARG A 35 13.84 34.77 28.23
C ARG A 35 13.18 33.51 27.64
N SER A 36 11.95 33.32 27.98
CA SER A 36 11.07 32.47 27.19
C SER A 36 10.80 33.19 25.87
N SER A 37 11.72 33.00 24.95
CA SER A 37 11.43 33.18 23.53
C SER A 37 10.37 32.16 23.15
N SER A 38 9.13 32.49 23.37
CA SER A 38 8.01 31.84 22.73
C SER A 38 8.15 32.11 21.21
N PHE A 39 8.91 31.23 20.54
CA PHE A 39 8.71 31.03 19.13
C PHE A 39 7.32 30.42 18.98
N SER A 40 6.32 31.26 19.02
CA SER A 40 5.07 31.01 18.31
C SER A 40 5.46 30.88 16.84
N ALA A 41 5.83 29.64 16.46
CA ALA A 41 5.70 29.26 15.07
C ALA A 41 4.21 29.39 14.76
N SER A 42 3.84 30.58 14.30
CA SER A 42 2.61 30.76 13.54
C SER A 42 2.67 29.70 12.45
N ARG A 43 2.03 28.56 12.68
CA ARG A 43 1.62 27.68 11.60
C ARG A 43 0.72 28.56 10.75
N VAL A 44 1.32 29.12 9.72
CA VAL A 44 0.58 29.60 8.57
C VAL A 44 -0.27 28.41 8.18
N PRO A 45 -1.60 28.46 8.23
CA PRO A 45 -2.41 27.42 7.66
C PRO A 45 -1.87 27.26 6.24
N ALA A 46 -1.39 26.07 5.91
CA ALA A 46 -1.07 25.78 4.53
C ALA A 46 -2.38 26.07 3.78
N ASP A 47 -2.37 27.15 3.01
CA ASP A 47 -3.49 27.54 2.17
C ASP A 47 -3.73 26.33 1.26
N THR A 48 -4.72 25.52 1.64
CA THR A 48 -5.14 24.35 0.85
C THR A 48 -5.78 24.79 -0.46
N ASN A 49 -5.75 26.09 -0.72
CA ASN A 49 -6.31 26.76 -1.89
C ASN A 49 -5.24 27.33 -2.81
N ALA A 50 -4.03 26.74 -2.82
CA ALA A 50 -3.04 27.10 -3.83
C ALA A 50 -3.64 26.78 -5.21
N ALA A 51 -3.83 27.83 -6.01
CA ALA A 51 -4.34 27.70 -7.36
C ALA A 51 -3.34 26.88 -8.20
N GLY A 52 -3.79 25.74 -8.71
CA GLY A 52 -2.95 24.87 -9.54
C GLY A 52 -3.74 23.65 -10.00
N LYS A 53 -3.25 23.03 -11.09
CA LYS A 53 -3.80 21.76 -11.61
C LYS A 53 -2.72 20.70 -11.57
N THR A 54 -3.04 19.55 -10.99
CA THR A 54 -2.21 18.35 -11.10
C THR A 54 -2.69 17.52 -12.27
N VAL A 55 -1.81 17.22 -13.20
CA VAL A 55 -2.07 16.32 -14.33
C VAL A 55 -1.20 15.09 -14.14
N ILE A 56 -1.82 13.92 -14.11
CA ILE A 56 -1.12 12.63 -13.95
C ILE A 56 -1.09 11.94 -15.30
N ALA A 57 0.12 11.62 -15.77
CA ALA A 57 0.30 10.92 -17.03
C ALA A 57 -0.06 9.43 -16.90
N ASP A 58 -0.58 8.82 -17.96
CA ASP A 58 -0.96 7.41 -18.03
C ASP A 58 0.18 6.48 -17.60
N GLY A 59 1.42 6.79 -17.97
CA GLY A 59 2.61 6.04 -17.54
C GLY A 59 2.86 6.03 -16.04
N VAL A 60 2.38 7.03 -15.30
CA VAL A 60 2.45 7.03 -13.82
C VAL A 60 1.43 6.04 -13.27
N VAL A 61 0.21 6.04 -13.82
CA VAL A 61 -0.86 5.11 -13.41
C VAL A 61 -0.44 3.67 -13.73
N ALA A 62 0.14 3.43 -14.93
CA ALA A 62 0.65 2.12 -15.31
C ALA A 62 1.77 1.63 -14.37
N LYS A 63 2.68 2.50 -13.94
CA LYS A 63 3.72 2.14 -12.97
C LYS A 63 3.15 1.80 -11.60
N VAL A 64 2.18 2.59 -11.11
CA VAL A 64 1.47 2.30 -9.85
C VAL A 64 0.78 0.95 -9.90
N ALA A 65 0.07 0.67 -11.00
CA ALA A 65 -0.58 -0.62 -11.22
C ALA A 65 0.43 -1.78 -11.26
N GLY A 66 1.53 -1.61 -11.98
CA GLY A 66 2.57 -2.64 -12.09
C GLY A 66 3.29 -2.92 -10.78
N ILE A 67 3.55 -1.91 -9.96
CA ILE A 67 4.12 -2.10 -8.62
C ILE A 67 3.14 -2.87 -7.75
N ALA A 68 1.87 -2.45 -7.69
CA ALA A 68 0.86 -3.10 -6.89
C ALA A 68 0.63 -4.57 -7.29
N ALA A 69 0.66 -4.87 -8.58
CA ALA A 69 0.51 -6.24 -9.06
C ALA A 69 1.70 -7.14 -8.67
N ARG A 70 2.92 -6.61 -8.65
CA ARG A 70 4.13 -7.37 -8.25
C ARG A 70 4.20 -7.68 -6.76
N GLU A 71 3.53 -6.88 -5.93
CA GLU A 71 3.47 -7.11 -4.48
C GLU A 71 2.51 -8.24 -4.09
N VAL A 72 1.69 -8.72 -5.04
CA VAL A 72 0.73 -9.81 -4.78
C VAL A 72 1.45 -11.15 -4.75
N ALA A 73 1.26 -11.89 -3.66
CA ALA A 73 1.80 -13.24 -3.53
C ALA A 73 1.29 -14.15 -4.64
N GLY A 74 2.20 -14.93 -5.26
CA GLY A 74 1.92 -15.81 -6.37
C GLY A 74 2.06 -15.17 -7.76
N VAL A 75 2.33 -13.87 -7.84
CA VAL A 75 2.76 -13.21 -9.09
C VAL A 75 4.27 -13.37 -9.24
N PHE A 76 4.69 -14.12 -10.24
CA PHE A 76 6.11 -14.30 -10.57
C PHE A 76 6.67 -13.12 -11.37
N ALA A 77 5.96 -12.68 -12.40
CA ALA A 77 6.39 -11.60 -13.27
C ALA A 77 5.19 -10.91 -13.95
N LEU A 78 5.44 -9.71 -14.47
CA LEU A 78 4.52 -9.02 -15.35
C LEU A 78 5.00 -9.13 -16.82
N GLY A 79 4.03 -9.15 -17.75
CA GLY A 79 4.26 -9.29 -19.17
C GLY A 79 4.32 -10.76 -19.62
N GLY A 80 4.19 -10.98 -20.93
CA GLY A 80 4.20 -12.30 -21.51
C GLY A 80 5.62 -12.87 -21.73
N GLY A 81 5.71 -14.20 -21.87
CA GLY A 81 6.96 -14.94 -22.06
C GLY A 81 7.80 -14.49 -23.27
N GLY A 82 7.18 -13.85 -24.30
CA GLY A 82 7.90 -13.25 -25.43
C GLY A 82 8.78 -12.06 -25.05
N ALA A 83 8.46 -11.35 -23.95
CA ALA A 83 9.29 -10.26 -23.44
C ALA A 83 10.61 -10.75 -22.82
N ARG A 84 10.69 -12.03 -22.42
CA ARG A 84 11.93 -12.62 -21.90
C ARG A 84 12.98 -12.84 -22.98
N ALA A 85 12.56 -13.18 -24.21
CA ALA A 85 13.49 -13.34 -25.33
C ALA A 85 14.16 -12.01 -25.74
N PHE A 86 13.48 -10.88 -25.52
CA PHE A 86 14.02 -9.53 -25.71
C PHE A 86 14.63 -8.93 -24.44
N GLY A 87 14.39 -9.56 -23.28
CA GLY A 87 14.86 -9.10 -21.96
C GLY A 87 16.37 -9.20 -21.80
N ALA A 88 17.02 -10.16 -22.46
CA ALA A 88 18.49 -10.33 -22.41
C ALA A 88 19.27 -9.11 -22.94
N ILE A 89 18.64 -8.29 -23.78
CA ILE A 89 19.24 -7.06 -24.31
C ILE A 89 18.92 -5.84 -23.41
N ARG A 90 17.80 -5.90 -22.66
CA ARG A 90 17.36 -4.83 -21.78
C ARG A 90 18.06 -4.82 -20.41
N ASP A 91 18.53 -5.97 -19.94
CA ASP A 91 19.29 -6.08 -18.68
C ASP A 91 20.59 -5.25 -18.70
N VAL A 92 21.10 -4.97 -19.90
CA VAL A 92 22.28 -4.10 -20.08
C VAL A 92 21.98 -2.61 -19.76
N ILE A 93 20.69 -2.20 -19.76
CA ILE A 93 20.29 -0.79 -19.56
C ILE A 93 19.74 -0.53 -18.14
N ASN A 94 19.72 -1.55 -17.27
CA ASN A 94 19.31 -1.43 -15.85
C ASN A 94 17.96 -0.69 -15.64
N ALA A 95 17.04 -0.78 -16.59
CA ALA A 95 15.70 -0.21 -16.47
C ALA A 95 14.69 -1.34 -16.24
N THR A 96 14.42 -1.64 -14.98
CA THR A 96 13.24 -2.44 -14.62
C THR A 96 12.01 -1.64 -15.04
N ASP A 97 11.44 -1.97 -16.19
CA ASP A 97 10.21 -1.35 -16.64
C ASP A 97 9.04 -1.81 -15.76
N LEU A 98 8.70 -0.97 -14.80
CA LEU A 98 7.62 -1.23 -13.84
C LEU A 98 6.24 -1.23 -14.48
N ALA A 99 6.11 -0.72 -15.70
CA ALA A 99 4.88 -0.72 -16.49
C ALA A 99 4.82 -1.86 -17.51
N GLN A 100 5.85 -2.72 -17.57
CA GLN A 100 5.86 -3.86 -18.49
C GLN A 100 4.66 -4.77 -18.25
N GLY A 101 3.92 -5.10 -19.32
CA GLY A 101 2.72 -5.94 -19.23
C GLY A 101 1.49 -5.23 -18.62
N VAL A 102 1.56 -3.91 -18.47
CA VAL A 102 0.44 -3.10 -17.98
C VAL A 102 0.06 -2.08 -19.05
N LYS A 103 -1.22 -2.04 -19.37
CA LYS A 103 -1.83 -1.00 -20.18
C LYS A 103 -2.89 -0.30 -19.34
N VAL A 104 -3.01 1.00 -19.46
CA VAL A 104 -4.04 1.77 -18.76
C VAL A 104 -4.72 2.72 -19.73
N GLU A 105 -5.99 2.93 -19.49
CA GLU A 105 -6.78 3.98 -20.13
C GLU A 105 -7.23 4.93 -19.03
N VAL A 106 -6.83 6.19 -19.12
CA VAL A 106 -7.06 7.19 -18.09
C VAL A 106 -8.02 8.26 -18.64
N GLY A 107 -9.16 8.38 -17.98
CA GLY A 107 -10.11 9.48 -18.18
C GLY A 107 -9.88 10.62 -17.17
N GLU A 108 -10.79 11.56 -17.12
CA GLU A 108 -10.68 12.69 -16.20
C GLU A 108 -10.81 12.28 -14.72
N THR A 109 -11.65 11.29 -14.43
CA THR A 109 -11.98 10.83 -13.08
C THR A 109 -11.88 9.31 -12.92
N GLN A 110 -11.74 8.59 -14.02
CA GLN A 110 -11.79 7.13 -14.05
C GLN A 110 -10.59 6.54 -14.76
N ALA A 111 -10.28 5.29 -14.44
CA ALA A 111 -9.23 4.52 -15.11
C ALA A 111 -9.66 3.07 -15.31
N ALA A 112 -9.19 2.46 -16.41
CA ALA A 112 -9.23 1.03 -16.66
C ALA A 112 -7.80 0.52 -16.80
N ALA A 113 -7.55 -0.73 -16.40
CA ALA A 113 -6.22 -1.33 -16.45
C ALA A 113 -6.29 -2.77 -16.98
N ASP A 114 -5.41 -3.09 -17.93
CA ASP A 114 -5.18 -4.43 -18.45
C ASP A 114 -3.78 -4.88 -18.04
N LEU A 115 -3.70 -6.03 -17.38
CA LEU A 115 -2.45 -6.59 -16.88
C LEU A 115 -2.24 -7.98 -17.46
N THR A 116 -1.04 -8.23 -17.96
CA THR A 116 -0.56 -9.58 -18.31
C THR A 116 0.41 -10.03 -17.24
N ILE A 117 0.15 -11.19 -16.63
CA ILE A 117 0.95 -11.74 -15.53
C ILE A 117 1.44 -13.15 -15.81
N VAL A 118 2.50 -13.54 -15.13
CA VAL A 118 2.98 -14.91 -14.99
C VAL A 118 2.80 -15.30 -13.53
N VAL A 119 2.15 -16.42 -13.29
CA VAL A 119 1.86 -16.93 -11.95
C VAL A 119 2.91 -17.94 -11.53
N GLU A 120 3.31 -17.94 -10.28
CA GLU A 120 4.23 -18.95 -9.73
C GLU A 120 3.48 -20.25 -9.38
N TYR A 121 4.01 -21.41 -9.82
CA TYR A 121 3.49 -22.70 -9.42
C TYR A 121 3.93 -23.04 -7.97
N PRO A 122 3.05 -23.57 -7.08
CA PRO A 122 1.68 -24.04 -7.32
C PRO A 122 0.58 -23.07 -6.85
N ALA A 123 0.75 -21.76 -7.01
CA ALA A 123 -0.23 -20.79 -6.58
C ALA A 123 -1.59 -20.94 -7.31
N PRO A 124 -2.73 -20.75 -6.61
CA PRO A 124 -4.06 -20.87 -7.22
C PRO A 124 -4.34 -19.67 -8.13
N ILE A 125 -4.33 -19.88 -9.44
CA ILE A 125 -4.38 -18.83 -10.48
C ILE A 125 -5.56 -17.86 -10.28
N GLN A 126 -6.75 -18.38 -9.99
CA GLN A 126 -7.96 -17.55 -9.86
C GLN A 126 -7.89 -16.63 -8.63
N GLU A 127 -7.31 -17.12 -7.55
CA GLU A 127 -7.11 -16.35 -6.33
C GLU A 127 -6.06 -15.26 -6.55
N VAL A 128 -4.92 -15.60 -7.18
CA VAL A 128 -3.89 -14.62 -7.55
C VAL A 128 -4.48 -13.53 -8.43
N ALA A 129 -5.22 -13.89 -9.47
CA ALA A 129 -5.85 -12.91 -10.36
C ALA A 129 -6.86 -12.01 -9.62
N SER A 130 -7.63 -12.56 -8.68
CA SER A 130 -8.55 -11.77 -7.85
C SER A 130 -7.81 -10.80 -6.93
N ASN A 131 -6.72 -11.25 -6.31
CA ASN A 131 -5.89 -10.43 -5.43
C ASN A 131 -5.19 -9.32 -6.23
N VAL A 132 -4.73 -9.60 -7.44
CA VAL A 132 -4.16 -8.59 -8.36
C VAL A 132 -5.18 -7.50 -8.69
N ARG A 133 -6.43 -7.88 -9.04
CA ARG A 133 -7.49 -6.89 -9.30
C ARG A 133 -7.71 -5.97 -8.11
N ALA A 134 -7.83 -6.55 -6.92
CA ALA A 134 -8.07 -5.78 -5.69
C ALA A 134 -6.90 -4.86 -5.36
N ALA A 135 -5.66 -5.35 -5.47
CA ALA A 135 -4.45 -4.59 -5.19
C ALA A 135 -4.29 -3.41 -6.15
N VAL A 136 -4.45 -3.64 -7.45
CA VAL A 136 -4.33 -2.62 -8.50
C VAL A 136 -5.41 -1.56 -8.36
N ALA A 137 -6.67 -1.96 -8.22
CA ALA A 137 -7.78 -1.02 -8.04
C ALA A 137 -7.57 -0.17 -6.79
N GLY A 138 -7.20 -0.78 -5.67
CA GLY A 138 -6.92 -0.07 -4.43
C GLY A 138 -5.73 0.87 -4.52
N ALA A 139 -4.67 0.49 -5.21
CA ALA A 139 -3.48 1.33 -5.39
C ALA A 139 -3.79 2.56 -6.26
N ILE A 140 -4.45 2.39 -7.41
CA ILE A 140 -4.83 3.49 -8.29
C ILE A 140 -5.76 4.46 -7.55
N THR A 141 -6.80 3.96 -6.90
CA THR A 141 -7.75 4.83 -6.17
C THR A 141 -7.06 5.60 -5.05
N ARG A 142 -6.20 4.95 -4.27
CA ARG A 142 -5.55 5.58 -3.10
C ARG A 142 -4.43 6.54 -3.48
N LEU A 143 -3.59 6.18 -4.46
CA LEU A 143 -2.37 6.93 -4.78
C LEU A 143 -2.57 7.94 -5.90
N VAL A 144 -3.46 7.65 -6.83
CA VAL A 144 -3.73 8.50 -8.00
C VAL A 144 -5.02 9.31 -7.82
N GLY A 145 -5.98 8.78 -7.07
CA GLY A 145 -7.26 9.45 -6.83
C GLY A 145 -8.29 9.23 -7.95
N LEU A 146 -8.06 8.26 -8.84
CA LEU A 146 -9.00 7.90 -9.91
C LEU A 146 -9.91 6.74 -9.46
N GLU A 147 -11.15 6.76 -9.91
CA GLU A 147 -12.06 5.63 -9.80
C GLU A 147 -11.66 4.54 -10.80
N VAL A 148 -11.50 3.31 -10.34
CA VAL A 148 -11.18 2.20 -11.24
C VAL A 148 -12.45 1.48 -11.64
N VAL A 149 -12.77 1.54 -12.93
CA VAL A 149 -13.99 0.94 -13.48
C VAL A 149 -13.78 -0.51 -13.90
N GLU A 150 -12.54 -0.87 -14.29
CA GLU A 150 -12.22 -2.20 -14.77
C GLU A 150 -10.76 -2.54 -14.53
N VAL A 151 -10.50 -3.79 -14.13
CA VAL A 151 -9.15 -4.37 -14.08
C VAL A 151 -9.20 -5.76 -14.70
N ASN A 152 -8.65 -5.89 -15.89
CA ASN A 152 -8.51 -7.16 -16.60
C ASN A 152 -7.17 -7.78 -16.27
N VAL A 153 -7.17 -9.08 -15.95
CA VAL A 153 -5.95 -9.83 -15.66
C VAL A 153 -5.88 -11.02 -16.59
N GLU A 154 -4.90 -11.01 -17.46
CA GLU A 154 -4.54 -12.10 -18.35
C GLU A 154 -3.37 -12.89 -17.74
N VAL A 155 -3.57 -14.19 -17.55
CA VAL A 155 -2.50 -15.09 -17.11
C VAL A 155 -1.92 -15.76 -18.32
N ASN A 156 -0.73 -15.33 -18.72
CA ASN A 156 -0.10 -15.75 -19.96
C ASN A 156 0.82 -16.97 -19.80
N ASP A 157 1.32 -17.19 -18.56
CA ASP A 157 2.23 -18.30 -18.30
C ASP A 157 2.22 -18.68 -16.82
N VAL A 158 2.76 -19.86 -16.52
CA VAL A 158 3.00 -20.36 -15.17
C VAL A 158 4.47 -20.73 -15.02
N HIS A 159 5.15 -20.05 -14.10
CA HIS A 159 6.53 -20.34 -13.77
C HIS A 159 6.63 -21.56 -12.84
N VAL A 160 7.36 -22.59 -13.29
CA VAL A 160 7.66 -23.79 -12.47
C VAL A 160 9.11 -23.70 -12.00
N PRO A 161 9.35 -23.62 -10.67
CA PRO A 161 10.72 -23.57 -10.16
C PRO A 161 11.56 -24.77 -10.61
N GLY A 162 12.76 -24.50 -11.15
CA GLY A 162 13.71 -25.52 -11.56
C GLY A 162 13.68 -25.90 -13.05
N THR A 163 12.73 -25.38 -13.86
CA THR A 163 12.73 -25.64 -15.31
C THR A 163 13.62 -24.68 -16.10
N ASP A 164 13.97 -23.54 -15.53
CA ASP A 164 14.77 -22.50 -16.21
C ASP A 164 16.22 -22.93 -16.55
N ASN A 165 16.73 -24.01 -15.92
CA ASN A 165 18.08 -24.51 -16.14
C ASN A 165 18.21 -25.47 -17.34
N GLN A 166 17.12 -26.01 -17.85
CA GLN A 166 17.19 -27.01 -18.93
C GLN A 166 17.30 -26.39 -20.32
N GLU A 167 16.77 -25.19 -20.53
CA GLU A 167 16.85 -24.50 -21.84
C GLU A 167 18.27 -23.95 -22.15
N ASN A 168 19.10 -23.75 -21.10
CA ASN A 168 20.46 -23.26 -21.27
C ASN A 168 21.49 -24.39 -21.52
N GLU A 169 21.19 -25.64 -21.25
CA GLU A 169 22.10 -26.75 -21.48
C GLU A 169 21.98 -27.33 -22.91
N GLU A 170 20.80 -27.29 -23.53
CA GLU A 170 20.61 -27.78 -24.91
C GLU A 170 21.26 -26.87 -25.96
N SER A 171 21.46 -25.58 -25.68
CA SER A 171 22.12 -24.66 -26.63
C SER A 171 23.66 -24.72 -26.59
N ARG A 172 24.27 -25.52 -25.72
CA ARG A 172 25.73 -25.67 -25.62
C ARG A 172 26.30 -26.92 -26.27
N VAL A 173 25.45 -27.74 -26.90
CA VAL A 173 25.89 -28.94 -27.60
C VAL A 173 25.61 -28.77 -29.10
N SER A 174 26.50 -28.05 -29.77
CA SER A 174 26.66 -28.08 -31.23
C SER A 174 28.07 -27.74 -31.60
#